data_2b6c051133a9580422daa8283c724d53
#
_entry.id   2b6c051133a9580422daa8283c724d53
#
_cell.length_a   1.000
_cell.length_b   1.000
_cell.length_c   1.000
_cell.angle_alpha   90.00
_cell.angle_beta   90.00
_cell.angle_gamma   90.00
#
_symmetry.space_group_name_H-M   'P 1'
#
loop_
_entity.id
_entity.type
_entity.pdbx_description
1 polymer ?
#
loop_
_entity_poly.entity_id
_entity_poly.type
_entity_poly.pdbx_seq_one_letter_code
_entity_poly.pdbx_strand_id
1 'polypeptide(L)'
;YAAWQVSLVVATLMAVTGFVWLKWMISRSLTAGERYDVRDGDPQPKTGGLPHPATGLIPLAAVLGVAFVLHDSLKQSALIVALLAGVLTVLVVNRKYFINLPHAVSNGTLGALIAIANTAAVVGFGAIAKLSPAFGAAVDSLTSLPGDPLVSASIAVTLIAGLTGSASGGQAIALPLLAPHYLGLGVDANALHRVVAIASGGLDSLPHNGYVVTTIRGVCRETHKSAYWPMFCMTVLVPLFGLIVALLLL
;
A
#
# COMPACT_ATOMS: atom_id res chain seq x y z
N TYR A 1 -16.09 -11.18 2.75
CA TYR A 1 -15.00 -10.28 2.27
C TYR A 1 -15.60 -9.22 1.38
N ALA A 2 -15.61 -8.00 1.85
CA ALA A 2 -16.25 -6.84 1.26
C ALA A 2 -15.84 -6.62 -0.20
N ALA A 3 -16.72 -6.90 -1.16
CA ALA A 3 -16.55 -6.65 -2.60
C ALA A 3 -15.15 -7.02 -3.15
N TRP A 4 -14.59 -8.14 -2.71
CA TRP A 4 -13.23 -8.56 -3.10
C TRP A 4 -13.08 -8.79 -4.61
N GLN A 5 -14.15 -9.18 -5.30
CA GLN A 5 -14.16 -9.36 -6.74
C GLN A 5 -13.84 -8.05 -7.46
N VAL A 6 -14.44 -6.94 -7.02
CA VAL A 6 -14.15 -5.61 -7.55
C VAL A 6 -12.68 -5.27 -7.36
N SER A 7 -12.13 -5.55 -6.16
CA SER A 7 -10.69 -5.32 -5.93
C SER A 7 -9.80 -6.16 -6.82
N LEU A 8 -10.17 -7.39 -7.13
CA LEU A 8 -9.39 -8.25 -8.03
C LEU A 8 -9.35 -7.67 -9.45
N VAL A 9 -10.51 -7.21 -9.94
CA VAL A 9 -10.60 -6.53 -11.26
C VAL A 9 -9.75 -5.26 -11.26
N VAL A 10 -9.93 -4.41 -10.26
CA VAL A 10 -9.17 -3.14 -10.13
C VAL A 10 -7.68 -3.41 -10.04
N ALA A 11 -7.24 -4.34 -9.18
CA ALA A 11 -5.82 -4.69 -9.03
C ALA A 11 -5.23 -5.23 -10.33
N THR A 12 -5.98 -6.05 -11.07
CA THR A 12 -5.54 -6.56 -12.37
C THR A 12 -5.37 -5.44 -13.40
N LEU A 13 -6.34 -4.54 -13.48
CA LEU A 13 -6.26 -3.38 -14.39
C LEU A 13 -5.12 -2.44 -14.01
N MET A 14 -4.92 -2.17 -12.73
CA MET A 14 -3.78 -1.38 -12.26
C MET A 14 -2.44 -2.04 -12.60
N ALA A 15 -2.32 -3.36 -12.39
CA ALA A 15 -1.11 -4.11 -12.71
C ALA A 15 -0.81 -4.06 -14.22
N VAL A 16 -1.81 -4.29 -15.07
CA VAL A 16 -1.64 -4.22 -16.53
C VAL A 16 -1.27 -2.81 -16.97
N THR A 17 -2.02 -1.80 -16.51
CA THR A 17 -1.76 -0.39 -16.87
C THR A 17 -0.36 0.05 -16.42
N GLY A 18 0.00 -0.25 -15.18
CA GLY A 18 1.32 0.05 -14.63
C GLY A 18 2.44 -0.66 -15.39
N PHE A 19 2.27 -1.94 -15.72
CA PHE A 19 3.25 -2.71 -16.49
C PHE A 19 3.44 -2.16 -17.90
N VAL A 20 2.35 -1.85 -18.61
CA VAL A 20 2.39 -1.27 -19.97
C VAL A 20 3.10 0.08 -19.94
N TRP A 21 2.72 0.93 -18.98
CA TRP A 21 3.34 2.25 -18.83
C TRP A 21 4.84 2.14 -18.49
N LEU A 22 5.20 1.28 -17.54
CA LEU A 22 6.60 1.07 -17.15
C LEU A 22 7.44 0.56 -18.32
N LYS A 23 6.92 -0.42 -19.07
CA LYS A 23 7.57 -0.94 -20.27
C LYS A 23 7.79 0.15 -21.33
N TRP A 24 6.78 0.99 -21.56
CA TRP A 24 6.87 2.11 -22.48
C TRP A 24 7.93 3.12 -22.03
N MET A 25 7.93 3.50 -20.75
CA MET A 25 8.90 4.44 -20.18
C MET A 25 10.33 3.92 -20.29
N ILE A 26 10.57 2.67 -19.91
CA ILE A 26 11.90 2.04 -20.01
C ILE A 26 12.35 1.99 -21.48
N SER A 27 11.49 1.60 -22.39
CA SER A 27 11.80 1.57 -23.82
C SER A 27 12.20 2.95 -24.34
N ARG A 28 11.48 4.00 -23.91
CA ARG A 28 11.78 5.39 -24.29
C ARG A 28 13.15 5.85 -23.74
N SER A 29 13.45 5.57 -22.48
CA SER A 29 14.73 5.89 -21.86
C SER A 29 15.88 5.17 -22.56
N LEU A 30 15.72 3.89 -22.88
CA LEU A 30 16.72 3.12 -23.62
C LEU A 30 16.98 3.70 -25.02
N THR A 31 15.93 4.15 -25.72
CA THR A 31 16.04 4.80 -27.02
C THR A 31 16.74 6.16 -26.93
N ALA A 32 16.55 6.88 -25.83
CA ALA A 32 17.27 8.12 -25.53
C ALA A 32 18.73 7.92 -25.14
N GLY A 33 19.22 6.69 -25.10
CA GLY A 33 20.60 6.35 -24.75
C GLY A 33 20.86 6.27 -23.25
N GLU A 34 19.83 6.42 -22.40
CA GLU A 34 19.95 6.28 -20.96
C GLU A 34 20.31 4.82 -20.59
N ARG A 35 21.26 4.68 -19.68
CA ARG A 35 21.74 3.38 -19.18
C ARG A 35 21.91 3.47 -17.67
N TYR A 36 21.84 2.30 -17.04
CA TYR A 36 22.16 2.21 -15.62
C TYR A 36 23.68 2.28 -15.44
N ASP A 37 24.12 3.24 -14.63
CA ASP A 37 25.51 3.37 -14.21
C ASP A 37 25.69 2.66 -12.87
N VAL A 38 26.60 1.67 -12.84
CA VAL A 38 26.94 0.94 -11.61
C VAL A 38 27.60 1.91 -10.63
N ARG A 39 27.10 1.93 -9.41
CA ARG A 39 27.59 2.82 -8.34
C ARG A 39 28.22 2.03 -7.21
N ASP A 40 29.16 2.64 -6.51
CA ASP A 40 29.73 2.07 -5.29
C ASP A 40 28.63 1.82 -4.25
N GLY A 41 28.57 0.57 -3.76
CA GLY A 41 27.57 0.14 -2.80
C GLY A 41 26.27 -0.40 -3.41
N ASP A 42 26.20 -0.55 -4.72
CA ASP A 42 25.09 -1.28 -5.36
C ASP A 42 25.09 -2.74 -4.92
N PRO A 43 23.89 -3.34 -4.71
CA PRO A 43 23.79 -4.73 -4.35
C PRO A 43 24.40 -5.62 -5.45
N GLN A 44 25.39 -6.40 -5.07
CA GLN A 44 26.00 -7.35 -6.01
C GLN A 44 25.01 -8.49 -6.31
N PRO A 45 24.91 -8.95 -7.58
CA PRO A 45 24.09 -10.08 -7.92
C PRO A 45 24.50 -11.31 -7.11
N LYS A 46 23.56 -11.90 -6.40
CA LYS A 46 23.82 -13.19 -5.75
C LYS A 46 23.89 -14.29 -6.81
N THR A 47 25.10 -14.73 -7.11
CA THR A 47 25.37 -15.77 -8.10
C THR A 47 25.46 -17.13 -7.41
N GLY A 48 24.40 -17.92 -7.41
CA GLY A 48 24.43 -19.31 -7.00
C GLY A 48 23.43 -19.69 -5.92
N GLY A 49 22.91 -20.91 -6.02
CA GLY A 49 22.10 -21.55 -4.98
C GLY A 49 20.82 -20.84 -4.58
N LEU A 50 20.26 -19.99 -5.43
CA LEU A 50 19.00 -19.30 -5.14
C LEU A 50 17.81 -20.27 -5.26
N PRO A 51 16.77 -20.12 -4.41
CA PRO A 51 15.54 -20.87 -4.56
C PRO A 51 14.85 -20.54 -5.89
N HIS A 52 14.11 -21.51 -6.44
CA HIS A 52 13.33 -21.26 -7.65
C HIS A 52 12.28 -20.14 -7.34
N PRO A 53 12.09 -19.17 -8.24
CA PRO A 53 11.17 -18.03 -7.97
C PRO A 53 9.76 -18.44 -7.56
N ALA A 54 9.24 -19.55 -8.11
CA ALA A 54 7.91 -20.06 -7.74
C ALA A 54 7.79 -20.45 -6.25
N THR A 55 8.91 -20.78 -5.57
CA THR A 55 8.87 -21.08 -4.13
C THR A 55 8.50 -19.87 -3.27
N GLY A 56 8.69 -18.66 -3.80
CA GLY A 56 8.25 -17.42 -3.15
C GLY A 56 6.73 -17.26 -3.12
N LEU A 57 6.00 -17.93 -4.00
CA LEU A 57 4.52 -17.87 -4.03
C LEU A 57 3.89 -18.79 -2.96
N ILE A 58 4.60 -19.83 -2.50
CA ILE A 58 4.06 -20.78 -1.53
C ILE A 58 3.69 -20.12 -0.19
N PRO A 59 4.56 -19.30 0.44
CA PRO A 59 4.20 -18.58 1.65
C PRO A 59 3.02 -17.61 1.46
N LEU A 60 2.92 -16.95 0.32
CA LEU A 60 1.79 -16.07 0.01
C LEU A 60 0.49 -16.87 -0.10
N ALA A 61 0.51 -18.00 -0.79
CA ALA A 61 -0.64 -18.90 -0.87
C ALA A 61 -1.04 -19.44 0.51
N ALA A 62 -0.06 -19.76 1.37
CA ALA A 62 -0.31 -20.19 2.75
C ALA A 62 -0.98 -19.08 3.57
N VAL A 63 -0.50 -17.83 3.50
CA VAL A 63 -1.13 -16.68 4.18
C VAL A 63 -2.56 -16.50 3.72
N LEU A 64 -2.79 -16.44 2.42
CA LEU A 64 -4.13 -16.25 1.86
C LEU A 64 -5.06 -17.41 2.22
N GLY A 65 -4.61 -18.66 2.04
CA GLY A 65 -5.41 -19.85 2.35
C GLY A 65 -5.82 -19.92 3.82
N VAL A 66 -4.87 -19.71 4.73
CA VAL A 66 -5.15 -19.71 6.18
C VAL A 66 -6.07 -18.55 6.57
N ALA A 67 -5.82 -17.35 6.02
CA ALA A 67 -6.69 -16.19 6.27
C ALA A 67 -8.13 -16.47 5.83
N PHE A 68 -8.33 -17.04 4.63
CA PHE A 68 -9.65 -17.40 4.13
C PHE A 68 -10.34 -18.47 4.98
N VAL A 69 -9.64 -19.55 5.29
CA VAL A 69 -10.22 -20.68 6.04
C VAL A 69 -10.60 -20.30 7.48
N LEU A 70 -9.77 -19.48 8.13
CA LEU A 70 -9.96 -19.12 9.54
C LEU A 70 -10.75 -17.82 9.75
N HIS A 71 -11.13 -17.12 8.68
CA HIS A 71 -11.80 -15.81 8.79
C HIS A 71 -13.07 -15.87 9.63
N ASP A 72 -13.95 -16.81 9.35
CA ASP A 72 -15.27 -16.88 10.00
C ASP A 72 -15.17 -17.28 11.48
N SER A 73 -14.17 -18.11 11.83
CA SER A 73 -13.94 -18.58 13.19
C SER A 73 -13.13 -17.62 14.05
N LEU A 74 -12.07 -17.02 13.49
CA LEU A 74 -11.13 -16.20 14.25
C LEU A 74 -11.23 -14.69 13.93
N LYS A 75 -12.00 -14.30 12.94
CA LYS A 75 -12.20 -12.91 12.51
C LYS A 75 -10.85 -12.18 12.34
N GLN A 76 -10.60 -11.11 13.10
CA GLN A 76 -9.36 -10.34 13.01
C GLN A 76 -8.12 -11.16 13.43
N SER A 77 -8.25 -12.09 14.35
CA SER A 77 -7.14 -12.96 14.78
C SER A 77 -6.70 -13.94 13.69
N ALA A 78 -7.55 -14.23 12.69
CA ALA A 78 -7.21 -15.06 11.55
C ALA A 78 -5.97 -14.52 10.79
N LEU A 79 -5.81 -13.19 10.71
CA LEU A 79 -4.66 -12.57 10.06
C LEU A 79 -3.34 -12.88 10.79
N ILE A 80 -3.35 -12.86 12.12
CA ILE A 80 -2.14 -13.17 12.93
C ILE A 80 -1.71 -14.62 12.66
N VAL A 81 -2.67 -15.56 12.70
CA VAL A 81 -2.40 -16.98 12.44
C VAL A 81 -1.92 -17.19 11.00
N ALA A 82 -2.54 -16.51 10.04
CA ALA A 82 -2.15 -16.57 8.63
C ALA A 82 -0.71 -16.05 8.40
N LEU A 83 -0.34 -14.92 9.00
CA LEU A 83 1.02 -14.38 8.91
C LEU A 83 2.05 -15.32 9.55
N LEU A 84 1.73 -15.92 10.71
CA LEU A 84 2.58 -16.93 11.35
C LEU A 84 2.74 -18.16 10.44
N ALA A 85 1.67 -18.65 9.83
CA ALA A 85 1.73 -19.74 8.85
C ALA A 85 2.62 -19.38 7.65
N GLY A 86 2.55 -18.15 7.15
CA GLY A 86 3.45 -17.65 6.11
C GLY A 86 4.92 -17.69 6.52
N VAL A 87 5.24 -17.18 7.71
CA VAL A 87 6.61 -17.21 8.27
C VAL A 87 7.11 -18.65 8.40
N LEU A 88 6.31 -19.54 8.99
CA LEU A 88 6.67 -20.96 9.13
C LEU A 88 6.88 -21.62 7.76
N THR A 89 6.04 -21.31 6.79
CA THR A 89 6.18 -21.83 5.42
C THR A 89 7.50 -21.38 4.78
N VAL A 90 7.89 -20.10 4.94
CA VAL A 90 9.21 -19.61 4.48
C VAL A 90 10.33 -20.41 5.13
N LEU A 91 10.26 -20.61 6.44
CA LEU A 91 11.31 -21.34 7.19
C LEU A 91 11.44 -22.79 6.75
N VAL A 92 10.32 -23.46 6.49
CA VAL A 92 10.32 -24.88 6.04
C VAL A 92 10.77 -25.01 4.61
N VAL A 93 10.15 -24.26 3.68
CA VAL A 93 10.40 -24.39 2.23
C VAL A 93 11.80 -23.93 1.85
N ASN A 94 12.29 -22.86 2.50
CA ASN A 94 13.59 -22.27 2.16
C ASN A 94 14.69 -22.59 3.17
N ARG A 95 14.49 -23.59 4.04
CA ARG A 95 15.44 -23.94 5.14
C ARG A 95 16.89 -24.04 4.68
N LYS A 96 17.13 -24.67 3.53
CA LYS A 96 18.48 -24.88 2.99
C LYS A 96 19.19 -23.62 2.48
N TYR A 97 18.45 -22.53 2.32
CA TYR A 97 19.00 -21.26 1.82
C TYR A 97 19.30 -20.25 2.94
N PHE A 98 18.95 -20.57 4.19
CA PHE A 98 19.33 -19.73 5.34
C PHE A 98 20.77 -20.03 5.75
N ILE A 99 21.65 -19.06 5.53
CA ILE A 99 23.04 -19.11 6.01
C ILE A 99 23.09 -18.80 7.51
N ASN A 100 22.30 -17.81 7.96
CA ASN A 100 22.22 -17.38 9.36
C ASN A 100 20.77 -17.03 9.70
N LEU A 101 20.04 -18.01 10.23
CA LEU A 101 18.64 -17.84 10.59
C LEU A 101 18.42 -16.79 11.71
N PRO A 102 19.19 -16.77 12.82
CA PRO A 102 19.07 -15.73 13.84
C PRO A 102 19.20 -14.31 13.26
N HIS A 103 20.15 -14.10 12.36
CA HIS A 103 20.33 -12.80 11.70
C HIS A 103 19.13 -12.42 10.80
N ALA A 104 18.59 -13.38 10.06
CA ALA A 104 17.40 -13.16 9.21
C ALA A 104 16.18 -12.78 10.08
N VAL A 105 15.97 -13.48 11.21
CA VAL A 105 14.88 -13.19 12.15
C VAL A 105 15.08 -11.82 12.79
N SER A 106 16.30 -11.49 13.23
CA SER A 106 16.62 -10.18 13.83
C SER A 106 16.32 -9.04 12.87
N ASN A 107 16.75 -9.16 11.61
CA ASN A 107 16.48 -8.14 10.58
C ASN A 107 14.99 -8.02 10.27
N GLY A 108 14.27 -9.13 10.20
CA GLY A 108 12.82 -9.13 10.04
C GLY A 108 12.10 -8.44 11.20
N THR A 109 12.51 -8.71 12.43
CA THR A 109 11.96 -8.08 13.63
C THR A 109 12.25 -6.58 13.65
N LEU A 110 13.46 -6.16 13.30
CA LEU A 110 13.81 -4.74 13.20
C LEU A 110 12.94 -4.03 12.15
N GLY A 111 12.74 -4.65 10.97
CA GLY A 111 11.85 -4.12 9.94
C GLY A 111 10.41 -3.98 10.42
N ALA A 112 9.89 -4.96 11.15
CA ALA A 112 8.55 -4.92 11.74
C ALA A 112 8.42 -3.79 12.80
N LEU A 113 9.41 -3.61 13.66
CA LEU A 113 9.44 -2.54 14.66
C LEU A 113 9.45 -1.16 14.01
N ILE A 114 10.23 -0.96 12.95
CA ILE A 114 10.25 0.29 12.19
C ILE A 114 8.87 0.55 11.56
N ALA A 115 8.25 -0.45 10.95
CA ALA A 115 6.93 -0.32 10.36
C ALA A 115 5.85 0.05 11.39
N ILE A 116 5.86 -0.60 12.55
CA ILE A 116 4.95 -0.29 13.66
C ILE A 116 5.19 1.14 14.18
N ALA A 117 6.44 1.53 14.41
CA ALA A 117 6.80 2.85 14.89
C ALA A 117 6.36 3.96 13.92
N ASN A 118 6.56 3.77 12.61
CA ASN A 118 6.11 4.70 11.59
C ASN A 118 4.58 4.84 11.58
N THR A 119 3.86 3.72 11.63
CA THR A 119 2.38 3.75 11.70
C THR A 119 1.90 4.43 12.98
N ALA A 120 2.49 4.13 14.12
CA ALA A 120 2.14 4.73 15.40
C ALA A 120 2.39 6.25 15.40
N ALA A 121 3.50 6.70 14.81
CA ALA A 121 3.79 8.14 14.69
C ALA A 121 2.75 8.87 13.83
N VAL A 122 2.35 8.32 12.69
CA VAL A 122 1.32 8.90 11.83
C VAL A 122 -0.04 8.93 12.52
N VAL A 123 -0.43 7.83 13.19
CA VAL A 123 -1.69 7.76 13.95
C VAL A 123 -1.67 8.76 15.12
N GLY A 124 -0.55 8.88 15.84
CA GLY A 124 -0.35 9.85 16.91
C GLY A 124 -0.47 11.30 16.42
N PHE A 125 0.16 11.62 15.29
CA PHE A 125 -0.01 12.92 14.63
C PHE A 125 -1.47 13.20 14.28
N GLY A 126 -2.16 12.22 13.67
CA GLY A 126 -3.58 12.35 13.36
C GLY A 126 -4.48 12.54 14.58
N ALA A 127 -4.14 11.91 15.72
CA ALA A 127 -4.86 12.11 16.97
C ALA A 127 -4.75 13.57 17.47
N ILE A 128 -3.58 14.19 17.33
CA ILE A 128 -3.37 15.60 17.66
C ILE A 128 -4.06 16.51 16.63
N ALA A 129 -3.95 16.21 15.35
CA ALA A 129 -4.60 16.99 14.29
C ALA A 129 -6.12 17.08 14.48
N LYS A 130 -6.76 16.01 14.95
CA LYS A 130 -8.21 15.99 15.27
C LYS A 130 -8.63 17.01 16.34
N LEU A 131 -7.71 17.45 17.18
CA LEU A 131 -7.98 18.48 18.18
C LEU A 131 -8.04 19.89 17.58
N SER A 132 -7.58 20.07 16.36
CA SER A 132 -7.63 21.37 15.67
C SER A 132 -9.03 21.66 15.12
N PRO A 133 -9.61 22.83 15.39
CA PRO A 133 -10.86 23.26 14.76
C PRO A 133 -10.79 23.27 13.23
N ALA A 134 -9.63 23.59 12.66
CA ALA A 134 -9.41 23.57 11.21
C ALA A 134 -9.56 22.16 10.62
N PHE A 135 -9.18 21.13 11.37
CA PHE A 135 -9.37 19.75 10.94
C PHE A 135 -10.86 19.37 10.90
N GLY A 136 -11.63 19.75 11.94
CA GLY A 136 -13.07 19.56 11.97
C GLY A 136 -13.75 20.24 10.77
N ALA A 137 -13.45 21.52 10.52
CA ALA A 137 -13.99 22.26 9.39
C ALA A 137 -13.62 21.61 8.03
N ALA A 138 -12.43 21.06 7.90
CA ALA A 138 -12.03 20.32 6.69
C ALA A 138 -12.85 19.03 6.52
N VAL A 139 -13.06 18.25 7.59
CA VAL A 139 -13.91 17.07 7.56
C VAL A 139 -15.35 17.42 7.20
N ASP A 140 -15.94 18.45 7.81
CA ASP A 140 -17.29 18.93 7.52
C ASP A 140 -17.42 19.35 6.04
N SER A 141 -16.43 20.06 5.52
CA SER A 141 -16.40 20.45 4.11
C SER A 141 -16.33 19.25 3.17
N LEU A 142 -15.56 18.21 3.52
CA LEU A 142 -15.41 16.99 2.72
C LEU A 142 -16.67 16.12 2.79
N THR A 143 -17.34 16.03 3.93
CA THR A 143 -18.58 15.26 4.09
C THR A 143 -19.81 15.95 3.52
N SER A 144 -19.75 17.26 3.34
CA SER A 144 -20.81 18.06 2.73
C SER A 144 -20.70 18.17 1.19
N LEU A 145 -19.73 17.51 0.57
CA LEU A 145 -19.59 17.52 -0.89
C LEU A 145 -20.87 16.95 -1.53
N PRO A 146 -21.48 17.70 -2.48
CA PRO A 146 -22.67 17.22 -3.18
C PRO A 146 -22.34 16.06 -4.11
N GLY A 147 -23.32 15.17 -4.33
CA GLY A 147 -23.20 14.06 -5.27
C GLY A 147 -23.22 12.70 -4.61
N ASP A 148 -22.63 11.72 -5.26
CA ASP A 148 -22.61 10.34 -4.77
C ASP A 148 -21.76 10.21 -3.49
N PRO A 149 -22.29 9.60 -2.42
CA PRO A 149 -21.57 9.46 -1.15
C PRO A 149 -20.27 8.66 -1.23
N LEU A 150 -20.16 7.65 -2.13
CA LEU A 150 -18.92 6.90 -2.33
C LEU A 150 -17.85 7.76 -2.98
N VAL A 151 -18.23 8.63 -3.91
CA VAL A 151 -17.31 9.61 -4.54
C VAL A 151 -16.80 10.59 -3.49
N SER A 152 -17.70 11.15 -2.68
CA SER A 152 -17.35 12.06 -1.58
C SER A 152 -16.40 11.38 -0.58
N ALA A 153 -16.72 10.15 -0.15
CA ALA A 153 -15.86 9.36 0.73
C ALA A 153 -14.46 9.12 0.12
N SER A 154 -14.40 8.80 -1.17
CA SER A 154 -13.15 8.56 -1.88
C SER A 154 -12.25 9.79 -1.91
N ILE A 155 -12.82 10.96 -2.21
CA ILE A 155 -12.11 12.25 -2.21
C ILE A 155 -11.57 12.55 -0.83
N ALA A 156 -12.41 12.44 0.21
CA ALA A 156 -12.02 12.71 1.58
C ALA A 156 -10.85 11.84 2.05
N VAL A 157 -10.92 10.53 1.81
CA VAL A 157 -9.87 9.59 2.20
C VAL A 157 -8.58 9.82 1.39
N THR A 158 -8.70 10.04 0.08
CA THR A 158 -7.55 10.33 -0.79
C THR A 158 -6.79 11.58 -0.31
N LEU A 159 -7.51 12.65 0.03
CA LEU A 159 -6.89 13.89 0.54
C LEU A 159 -6.26 13.70 1.90
N ILE A 160 -6.91 13.01 2.84
CA ILE A 160 -6.34 12.74 4.17
C ILE A 160 -5.10 11.85 4.05
N ALA A 161 -5.12 10.82 3.21
CA ALA A 161 -3.96 9.98 2.94
C ALA A 161 -2.81 10.79 2.31
N GLY A 162 -3.14 11.70 1.38
CA GLY A 162 -2.18 12.61 0.78
C GLY A 162 -1.53 13.56 1.78
N LEU A 163 -2.31 14.15 2.67
CA LEU A 163 -1.80 15.05 3.72
C LEU A 163 -0.89 14.33 4.72
N THR A 164 -1.24 13.08 5.08
CA THR A 164 -0.46 12.29 6.02
C THR A 164 0.72 11.59 5.39
N GLY A 165 0.78 11.50 4.05
CA GLY A 165 1.78 10.73 3.32
C GLY A 165 1.76 9.24 3.67
N SER A 166 0.58 8.67 3.94
CA SER A 166 0.43 7.28 4.35
C SER A 166 -0.98 6.76 4.08
N ALA A 167 -1.12 5.69 3.31
CA ALA A 167 -2.41 5.04 3.08
C ALA A 167 -3.03 4.50 4.39
N SER A 168 -2.28 3.70 5.14
CA SER A 168 -2.75 3.11 6.41
C SER A 168 -2.97 4.16 7.50
N GLY A 169 -2.08 5.15 7.61
CA GLY A 169 -2.22 6.26 8.53
C GLY A 169 -3.42 7.14 8.18
N GLY A 170 -3.60 7.46 6.90
CA GLY A 170 -4.77 8.17 6.41
C GLY A 170 -6.08 7.46 6.72
N GLN A 171 -6.16 6.15 6.50
CA GLN A 171 -7.34 5.35 6.87
C GLN A 171 -7.60 5.36 8.38
N ALA A 172 -6.58 5.18 9.19
CA ALA A 172 -6.72 5.17 10.65
C ALA A 172 -7.24 6.52 11.20
N ILE A 173 -6.95 7.61 10.50
CA ILE A 173 -7.47 8.94 10.83
C ILE A 173 -8.88 9.14 10.27
N ALA A 174 -9.08 8.80 9.01
CA ALA A 174 -10.31 9.09 8.27
C ALA A 174 -11.50 8.20 8.70
N LEU A 175 -11.29 6.88 8.81
CA LEU A 175 -12.39 5.93 9.02
C LEU A 175 -13.23 6.20 10.27
N PRO A 176 -12.65 6.46 11.47
CA PRO A 176 -13.47 6.73 12.67
C PRO A 176 -14.35 7.98 12.56
N LEU A 177 -14.01 8.89 11.64
CA LEU A 177 -14.74 10.14 11.42
C LEU A 177 -15.77 10.00 10.30
N LEU A 178 -15.36 9.43 9.19
CA LEU A 178 -16.13 9.40 7.95
C LEU A 178 -17.10 8.22 7.90
N ALA A 179 -16.73 7.03 8.42
CA ALA A 179 -17.57 5.85 8.31
C ALA A 179 -18.95 6.01 8.97
N PRO A 180 -19.10 6.57 10.19
CA PRO A 180 -20.43 6.79 10.78
C PRO A 180 -21.32 7.69 9.93
N HIS A 181 -20.75 8.72 9.30
CA HIS A 181 -21.47 9.62 8.41
C HIS A 181 -22.02 8.90 7.17
N TYR A 182 -21.16 8.22 6.42
CA TYR A 182 -21.57 7.56 5.17
C TYR A 182 -22.47 6.35 5.39
N LEU A 183 -22.24 5.57 6.45
CA LEU A 183 -23.13 4.49 6.85
C LEU A 183 -24.51 5.01 7.27
N GLY A 184 -24.55 6.19 7.95
CA GLY A 184 -25.80 6.89 8.29
C GLY A 184 -26.59 7.37 7.06
N LEU A 185 -25.93 7.64 5.94
CA LEU A 185 -26.56 7.93 4.65
C LEU A 185 -27.04 6.68 3.91
N GLY A 186 -26.86 5.46 4.46
CA GLY A 186 -27.28 4.22 3.86
C GLY A 186 -26.30 3.63 2.85
N VAL A 187 -25.04 4.11 2.80
CA VAL A 187 -24.01 3.53 1.94
C VAL A 187 -23.71 2.10 2.37
N ASP A 188 -23.64 1.17 1.42
CA ASP A 188 -23.26 -0.22 1.70
C ASP A 188 -21.88 -0.31 2.32
N ALA A 189 -21.78 -0.99 3.46
CA ALA A 189 -20.54 -1.09 4.23
C ALA A 189 -19.40 -1.79 3.45
N ASN A 190 -19.73 -2.74 2.56
CA ASN A 190 -18.73 -3.44 1.77
C ASN A 190 -18.20 -2.54 0.65
N ALA A 191 -19.07 -1.77 0.01
CA ALA A 191 -18.68 -0.79 -1.00
C ALA A 191 -17.82 0.30 -0.37
N LEU A 192 -18.26 0.89 0.75
CA LEU A 192 -17.49 1.90 1.48
C LEU A 192 -16.10 1.39 1.90
N HIS A 193 -16.03 0.19 2.51
CA HIS A 193 -14.76 -0.43 2.87
C HIS A 193 -13.83 -0.57 1.67
N ARG A 194 -14.34 -0.96 0.53
CA ARG A 194 -13.54 -1.19 -0.67
C ARG A 194 -13.05 0.12 -1.29
N VAL A 195 -13.94 1.09 -1.41
CA VAL A 195 -13.59 2.41 -1.93
C VAL A 195 -12.53 3.08 -1.06
N VAL A 196 -12.71 3.07 0.26
CA VAL A 196 -11.74 3.64 1.21
C VAL A 196 -10.37 2.96 1.10
N ALA A 197 -10.32 1.64 1.00
CA ALA A 197 -9.08 0.90 0.84
C ALA A 197 -8.31 1.28 -0.43
N ILE A 198 -9.01 1.47 -1.56
CA ILE A 198 -8.40 1.87 -2.83
C ILE A 198 -8.04 3.36 -2.83
N ALA A 199 -8.95 4.22 -2.35
CA ALA A 199 -8.78 5.68 -2.30
C ALA A 199 -7.57 6.11 -1.48
N SER A 200 -7.28 5.40 -0.39
CA SER A 200 -6.13 5.72 0.47
C SER A 200 -4.78 5.59 -0.26
N GLY A 201 -4.69 4.76 -1.29
CA GLY A 201 -3.50 4.65 -2.15
C GLY A 201 -3.41 5.70 -3.26
N GLY A 202 -4.39 6.62 -3.37
CA GLY A 202 -4.43 7.59 -4.46
C GLY A 202 -3.38 8.70 -4.36
N LEU A 203 -3.22 9.31 -3.19
CA LEU A 203 -2.28 10.42 -2.96
C LEU A 203 -1.29 10.15 -1.81
N ASP A 204 -1.25 8.94 -1.27
CA ASP A 204 -0.37 8.60 -0.15
C ASP A 204 1.12 8.74 -0.48
N SER A 205 1.49 8.57 -1.74
CA SER A 205 2.86 8.57 -2.25
C SER A 205 3.31 9.92 -2.84
N LEU A 206 2.86 11.03 -2.25
CA LEU A 206 3.35 12.37 -2.57
C LEU A 206 4.84 12.53 -2.17
N PRO A 207 5.55 13.57 -2.66
CA PRO A 207 7.01 13.70 -2.46
C PRO A 207 7.50 13.65 -1.01
N HIS A 208 6.65 13.98 -0.05
CA HIS A 208 6.96 13.95 1.39
C HIS A 208 6.75 12.58 2.05
N ASN A 209 6.16 11.62 1.35
CA ASN A 209 5.96 10.26 1.87
C ASN A 209 7.31 9.60 2.23
N GLY A 210 7.37 8.96 3.40
CA GLY A 210 8.58 8.31 3.89
C GLY A 210 9.12 7.22 2.97
N TYR A 211 8.24 6.41 2.33
CA TYR A 211 8.64 5.42 1.34
C TYR A 211 9.28 6.08 0.11
N VAL A 212 8.66 7.16 -0.40
CA VAL A 212 9.17 7.91 -1.57
C VAL A 212 10.55 8.48 -1.27
N VAL A 213 10.70 9.18 -0.13
CA VAL A 213 11.98 9.75 0.30
C VAL A 213 13.04 8.67 0.47
N THR A 214 12.71 7.58 1.15
CA THR A 214 13.65 6.47 1.40
C THR A 214 14.06 5.80 0.09
N THR A 215 13.13 5.55 -0.81
CA THR A 215 13.42 4.91 -2.09
C THR A 215 14.31 5.81 -2.96
N ILE A 216 13.90 7.05 -3.18
CA ILE A 216 14.65 7.96 -4.06
C ILE A 216 16.02 8.30 -3.48
N ARG A 217 16.07 8.74 -2.21
CA ARG A 217 17.30 9.23 -1.60
C ARG A 217 18.16 8.12 -1.00
N GLY A 218 17.54 7.19 -0.29
CA GLY A 218 18.25 6.14 0.45
C GLY A 218 18.68 4.98 -0.44
N VAL A 219 17.81 4.50 -1.31
CA VAL A 219 18.09 3.33 -2.15
C VAL A 219 18.69 3.75 -3.50
N CYS A 220 17.98 4.60 -4.25
CA CYS A 220 18.43 5.02 -5.58
C CYS A 220 19.52 6.09 -5.55
N ARG A 221 19.71 6.78 -4.42
CA ARG A 221 20.65 7.90 -4.25
C ARG A 221 20.44 9.01 -5.29
N GLU A 222 19.18 9.23 -5.64
CA GLU A 222 18.75 10.21 -6.62
C GLU A 222 18.07 11.42 -5.97
N THR A 223 17.76 12.44 -6.78
CA THR A 223 16.96 13.59 -6.36
C THR A 223 15.49 13.36 -6.70
N HIS A 224 14.57 14.02 -6.00
CA HIS A 224 13.14 14.00 -6.37
C HIS A 224 12.93 14.55 -7.80
N LYS A 225 13.73 15.52 -8.21
CA LYS A 225 13.63 16.09 -9.54
C LYS A 225 13.92 15.07 -10.65
N SER A 226 14.89 14.18 -10.43
CA SER A 226 15.28 13.17 -11.43
C SER A 226 14.42 11.92 -11.39
N ALA A 227 13.98 11.47 -10.20
CA ALA A 227 13.41 10.13 -10.03
C ALA A 227 11.94 10.11 -9.57
N TYR A 228 11.34 11.25 -9.20
CA TYR A 228 9.96 11.22 -8.66
C TYR A 228 8.91 10.97 -9.74
N TRP A 229 9.11 11.43 -10.97
CA TRP A 229 8.10 11.27 -12.02
C TRP A 229 7.69 9.81 -12.29
N PRO A 230 8.62 8.86 -12.44
CA PRO A 230 8.26 7.45 -12.55
C PRO A 230 7.46 6.93 -11.35
N MET A 231 7.87 7.32 -10.14
CA MET A 231 7.14 6.94 -8.92
C MET A 231 5.74 7.54 -8.90
N PHE A 232 5.59 8.83 -9.22
CA PHE A 232 4.30 9.50 -9.27
C PHE A 232 3.33 8.80 -10.22
N CYS A 233 3.77 8.45 -11.41
CA CYS A 233 2.92 7.72 -12.35
C CYS A 233 2.46 6.37 -11.80
N MET A 234 3.38 5.59 -11.22
CA MET A 234 3.08 4.25 -10.74
C MET A 234 2.31 4.23 -9.43
N THR A 235 2.56 5.18 -8.54
CA THR A 235 2.04 5.16 -7.16
C THR A 235 0.97 6.21 -6.88
N VAL A 236 0.69 7.10 -7.83
CA VAL A 236 -0.39 8.09 -7.77
C VAL A 236 -1.36 7.92 -8.94
N LEU A 237 -0.89 8.06 -10.18
CA LEU A 237 -1.80 8.05 -11.33
C LEU A 237 -2.45 6.68 -11.56
N VAL A 238 -1.71 5.59 -11.42
CA VAL A 238 -2.25 4.23 -11.57
C VAL A 238 -3.27 3.91 -10.46
N PRO A 239 -3.01 4.18 -9.16
CA PRO A 239 -4.03 4.03 -8.12
C PRO A 239 -5.26 4.92 -8.29
N LEU A 240 -5.11 6.17 -8.72
CA LEU A 240 -6.26 7.05 -9.03
C LEU A 240 -7.10 6.50 -10.19
N PHE A 241 -6.47 5.96 -11.23
CA PHE A 241 -7.17 5.24 -12.28
C PHE A 241 -7.93 4.05 -11.71
N GLY A 242 -7.28 3.25 -10.84
CA GLY A 242 -7.93 2.13 -10.15
C GLY A 242 -9.12 2.56 -9.28
N LEU A 243 -9.03 3.72 -8.62
CA LEU A 243 -10.13 4.29 -7.85
C LEU A 243 -11.33 4.65 -8.74
N ILE A 244 -11.08 5.28 -9.88
CA ILE A 244 -12.14 5.60 -10.84
C ILE A 244 -12.85 4.32 -11.30
N VAL A 245 -12.09 3.29 -11.65
CA VAL A 245 -12.65 1.99 -12.04
C VAL A 245 -13.48 1.38 -10.90
N ALA A 246 -12.99 1.45 -9.66
CA ALA A 246 -13.71 0.93 -8.50
C ALA A 246 -15.06 1.64 -8.30
N LEU A 247 -15.08 2.96 -8.42
CA LEU A 247 -16.31 3.77 -8.31
C LEU A 247 -17.32 3.50 -9.43
N LEU A 248 -16.85 3.07 -10.60
CA LEU A 248 -17.75 2.70 -11.71
C LEU A 248 -18.32 1.28 -11.56
N LEU A 249 -17.71 0.44 -10.72
CA LEU A 249 -18.11 -0.96 -10.50
C LEU A 249 -18.92 -1.17 -9.22
N LEU A 250 -18.98 -0.18 -8.33
CA LEU A 250 -19.66 -0.21 -7.03
C LEU A 250 -20.87 0.71 -7.02
#